data_90429c92e040971db429dd4978bfb277
#
_entry.id   90429c92e040971db429dd4978bfb277
#
_cell.length_a   1.000
_cell.length_b   1.000
_cell.length_c   1.000
_cell.angle_alpha   90.00
_cell.angle_beta   90.00
_cell.angle_gamma   90.00
#
_symmetry.space_group_name_H-M   'P 1'
#
loop_
_entity.id
_entity.type
_entity.pdbx_description
1 polymer ?
#
loop_
_entity_poly.entity_id
_entity_poly.type
_entity_poly.pdbx_seq_one_letter_code
_entity_poly.pdbx_strand_id
1 'polypeptide(L)'
;MHKNGLMMQYFEWYVENDGKHWERLKEDAKHLHEIGVTSVWIPPCFKGLDKNDNGYGIYDLYDLGEFDQKGTVRTKYGTKEELIAAIDELHKYDIQVYADVVLNHKAGADKKIGRASCRERV
;
A
#
# COMPACT_ATOMS: atom_id res chain seq x y z
N MET A 1 -23.65 -15.18 14.40
CA MET A 1 -24.26 -13.84 14.40
C MET A 1 -23.73 -13.02 13.23
N HIS A 2 -24.63 -12.43 12.49
CA HIS A 2 -24.26 -11.53 11.41
C HIS A 2 -23.77 -10.20 11.95
N LYS A 3 -22.62 -9.77 11.43
CA LYS A 3 -22.18 -8.39 11.63
C LYS A 3 -22.39 -7.65 10.32
N ASN A 4 -22.89 -6.44 10.41
CA ASN A 4 -22.89 -5.55 9.26
C ASN A 4 -21.46 -5.13 8.97
N GLY A 5 -21.03 -5.32 7.73
CA GLY A 5 -19.73 -4.90 7.32
C GLY A 5 -19.66 -3.39 7.12
N LEU A 6 -18.53 -2.78 7.50
CA LEU A 6 -18.26 -1.37 7.24
C LEU A 6 -16.85 -1.27 6.69
N MET A 7 -16.75 -0.95 5.42
CA MET A 7 -15.45 -0.74 4.76
C MET A 7 -15.13 0.75 4.71
N MET A 8 -13.91 1.08 5.10
CA MET A 8 -13.42 2.45 5.03
C MET A 8 -12.31 2.56 4.01
N GLN A 9 -12.42 3.51 3.10
CA GLN A 9 -11.32 3.86 2.21
C GLN A 9 -10.32 4.69 3.01
N TYR A 10 -9.13 4.13 3.22
CA TYR A 10 -8.12 4.77 4.06
C TYR A 10 -7.08 5.49 3.22
N PHE A 11 -7.53 6.29 2.28
CA PHE A 11 -6.65 7.18 1.50
C PHE A 11 -7.50 8.16 0.70
N GLU A 12 -6.84 9.21 0.23
CA GLU A 12 -7.42 10.14 -0.72
C GLU A 12 -6.31 10.61 -1.67
N TRP A 13 -6.67 11.30 -2.72
CA TRP A 13 -5.71 11.66 -3.76
C TRP A 13 -4.56 12.52 -3.23
N TYR A 14 -4.82 13.37 -2.26
CA TYR A 14 -3.88 14.35 -1.74
C TYR A 14 -3.23 13.94 -0.41
N VAL A 15 -3.15 12.65 -0.13
CA VAL A 15 -2.41 12.16 1.05
C VAL A 15 -0.99 12.72 1.04
N GLU A 16 -0.52 13.18 2.19
CA GLU A 16 0.83 13.74 2.31
C GLU A 16 1.91 12.75 1.93
N ASN A 17 2.92 13.23 1.21
CA ASN A 17 4.08 12.43 0.85
C ASN A 17 5.14 12.50 1.95
N ASP A 18 4.80 12.04 3.14
CA ASP A 18 5.71 12.03 4.29
C ASP A 18 6.21 10.63 4.64
N GLY A 19 5.74 9.62 3.92
CA GLY A 19 6.14 8.23 4.17
C GLY A 19 5.58 7.64 5.45
N LYS A 20 4.53 8.25 6.02
CA LYS A 20 3.99 7.83 7.32
C LYS A 20 2.55 7.35 7.26
N HIS A 21 2.02 7.14 6.07
CA HIS A 21 0.62 6.72 5.94
C HIS A 21 0.38 5.36 6.59
N TRP A 22 1.27 4.40 6.37
CA TRP A 22 1.15 3.08 6.99
C TRP A 22 1.26 3.15 8.51
N GLU A 23 2.12 4.03 9.01
CA GLU A 23 2.23 4.24 10.46
C GLU A 23 0.95 4.80 11.04
N ARG A 24 0.33 5.76 10.36
CA ARG A 24 -0.96 6.32 10.78
C ARG A 24 -2.05 5.26 10.77
N LEU A 25 -2.09 4.42 9.75
CA LEU A 25 -3.06 3.33 9.66
C LEU A 25 -2.90 2.37 10.85
N LYS A 26 -1.66 2.02 11.18
CA LYS A 26 -1.37 1.16 12.32
C LYS A 26 -1.86 1.79 13.63
N GLU A 27 -1.59 3.07 13.82
CA GLU A 27 -1.99 3.79 15.04
C GLU A 27 -3.51 3.89 15.15
N ASP A 28 -4.20 4.01 14.03
CA ASP A 28 -5.65 4.15 14.00
C ASP A 28 -6.41 2.83 14.13
N ALA A 29 -5.74 1.69 14.08
CA ALA A 29 -6.39 0.38 14.05
C ALA A 29 -7.38 0.19 15.19
N LYS A 30 -6.99 0.53 16.41
CA LYS A 30 -7.87 0.41 17.58
C LYS A 30 -9.09 1.30 17.46
N HIS A 31 -8.89 2.54 17.05
CA HIS A 31 -9.99 3.51 16.87
C HIS A 31 -10.96 3.04 15.79
N LEU A 32 -10.43 2.54 14.68
CA LEU A 32 -11.27 2.02 13.59
C LEU A 32 -12.13 0.85 14.08
N HIS A 33 -11.55 -0.03 14.88
CA HIS A 33 -12.29 -1.12 15.48
C HIS A 33 -13.41 -0.59 16.39
N GLU A 34 -13.11 0.41 17.21
CA GLU A 34 -14.06 0.98 18.16
C GLU A 34 -15.27 1.62 17.48
N ILE A 35 -15.08 2.21 16.30
CA ILE A 35 -16.19 2.82 15.55
C ILE A 35 -16.90 1.86 14.61
N GLY A 36 -16.52 0.58 14.62
CA GLY A 36 -17.24 -0.47 13.88
C GLY A 36 -16.72 -0.78 12.50
N VAL A 37 -15.52 -0.30 12.12
CA VAL A 37 -14.91 -0.62 10.84
C VAL A 37 -14.50 -2.09 10.83
N THR A 38 -14.92 -2.82 9.81
CA THR A 38 -14.59 -4.24 9.66
C THR A 38 -13.59 -4.52 8.54
N SER A 39 -13.38 -3.56 7.65
CA SER A 39 -12.37 -3.67 6.59
C SER A 39 -11.90 -2.29 6.17
N VAL A 40 -10.67 -2.23 5.67
CA VAL A 40 -10.11 -1.01 5.09
C VAL A 40 -9.66 -1.28 3.67
N TRP A 41 -9.85 -0.30 2.81
CA TRP A 41 -9.35 -0.29 1.46
C TRP A 41 -8.14 0.63 1.42
N ILE A 42 -6.96 0.04 1.20
CA ILE A 42 -5.71 0.81 1.15
C ILE A 42 -5.35 1.14 -0.30
N PRO A 43 -4.58 2.22 -0.50
CA PRO A 43 -4.15 2.59 -1.86
C PRO A 43 -3.18 1.57 -2.41
N PRO A 44 -2.89 1.63 -3.72
CA PRO A 44 -1.88 0.74 -4.30
C PRO A 44 -0.56 0.89 -3.54
N CYS A 45 -0.03 -0.24 -3.09
CA CYS A 45 1.15 -0.26 -2.22
C CYS A 45 2.45 -0.54 -2.98
N PHE A 46 2.38 -0.61 -4.31
CA PHE A 46 3.52 -0.91 -5.16
C PHE A 46 4.35 0.33 -5.47
N LYS A 47 5.61 0.13 -5.81
CA LYS A 47 6.49 1.23 -6.19
C LYS A 47 5.92 1.94 -7.43
N GLY A 48 5.72 3.25 -7.30
CA GLY A 48 5.26 4.10 -8.39
C GLY A 48 6.43 4.73 -9.15
N LEU A 49 6.10 5.61 -10.10
CA LEU A 49 7.09 6.30 -10.93
C LEU A 49 8.00 7.23 -10.14
N ASP A 50 7.51 7.77 -9.03
CA ASP A 50 8.32 8.56 -8.09
C ASP A 50 7.72 8.43 -6.69
N LYS A 51 8.41 9.01 -5.71
CA LYS A 51 8.00 8.88 -4.31
C LYS A 51 6.72 9.62 -3.96
N ASN A 52 6.20 10.46 -4.86
CA ASN A 52 4.94 11.17 -4.66
C ASN A 52 3.77 10.50 -5.42
N ASP A 53 4.03 9.40 -6.10
CA ASP A 53 3.00 8.69 -6.87
C ASP A 53 1.99 8.03 -5.92
N ASN A 54 0.72 8.22 -6.20
CA ASN A 54 -0.37 7.62 -5.40
C ASN A 54 -0.46 6.09 -5.54
N GLY A 55 0.40 5.50 -6.35
CA GLY A 55 0.46 4.06 -6.56
C GLY A 55 -0.18 3.60 -7.87
N TYR A 56 -0.86 4.50 -8.58
CA TYR A 56 -1.51 4.15 -9.86
C TYR A 56 -0.56 4.22 -11.05
N GLY A 57 0.58 4.92 -10.91
CA GLY A 57 1.64 4.88 -11.89
C GLY A 57 2.60 3.75 -11.59
N ILE A 58 2.18 2.52 -11.80
CA ILE A 58 2.92 1.34 -11.38
C ILE A 58 4.28 1.27 -12.08
N TYR A 59 5.33 1.24 -11.28
CA TYR A 59 6.68 1.05 -11.76
C TYR A 59 7.12 -0.40 -11.57
N ASP A 60 6.96 -0.94 -10.37
CA ASP A 60 7.36 -2.32 -10.06
C ASP A 60 6.35 -2.96 -9.10
N LEU A 61 5.62 -3.96 -9.60
CA LEU A 61 4.62 -4.69 -8.82
C LEU A 61 5.23 -5.58 -7.72
N TYR A 62 6.52 -5.84 -7.81
CA TYR A 62 7.21 -6.68 -6.82
C TYR A 62 7.89 -5.87 -5.73
N ASP A 63 7.82 -4.54 -5.82
CA ASP A 63 8.42 -3.65 -4.84
C ASP A 63 7.35 -2.92 -4.05
N LEU A 64 7.22 -3.29 -2.80
CA LEU A 64 6.24 -2.69 -1.87
C LEU A 64 6.87 -1.62 -0.98
N GLY A 65 7.96 -1.01 -1.43
CA GLY A 65 8.71 -0.06 -0.62
C GLY A 65 9.91 -0.74 0.06
N GLU A 66 10.53 -1.68 -0.63
CA GLU A 66 11.63 -2.50 -0.12
C GLU A 66 12.95 -2.21 -0.84
N PHE A 67 12.89 -1.90 -2.12
CA PHE A 67 14.07 -1.72 -2.96
C PHE A 67 14.26 -0.26 -3.34
N ASP A 68 15.53 0.17 -3.41
CA ASP A 68 15.85 1.54 -3.82
C ASP A 68 15.67 1.68 -5.32
N GLN A 69 14.53 2.20 -5.72
CA GLN A 69 14.20 2.45 -7.12
C GLN A 69 13.55 3.83 -7.22
N LYS A 70 13.76 4.51 -8.35
CA LYS A 70 13.23 5.86 -8.58
C LYS A 70 13.66 6.85 -7.49
N GLY A 71 14.87 6.65 -6.94
CA GLY A 71 15.44 7.52 -5.94
C GLY A 71 14.88 7.35 -4.53
N THR A 72 14.17 6.28 -4.26
CA THR A 72 13.58 6.05 -2.95
C THR A 72 13.41 4.57 -2.65
N VAL A 73 13.50 4.21 -1.38
CA VAL A 73 13.15 2.86 -0.92
C VAL A 73 11.66 2.80 -0.63
N ARG A 74 11.13 3.79 0.06
CA ARG A 74 9.70 3.82 0.41
C ARG A 74 8.83 4.25 -0.77
N THR A 75 7.55 3.87 -0.70
CA THR A 75 6.53 4.49 -1.53
C THR A 75 6.07 5.80 -0.86
N LYS A 76 5.11 6.49 -1.47
CA LYS A 76 4.49 7.67 -0.85
C LYS A 76 3.98 7.38 0.56
N TYR A 77 3.55 6.15 0.81
CA TYR A 77 2.87 5.74 2.03
C TYR A 77 3.78 5.13 3.08
N GLY A 78 4.95 4.70 2.72
CA GLY A 78 5.91 4.10 3.64
C GLY A 78 6.67 2.92 3.06
N THR A 79 7.34 2.18 3.92
CA THR A 79 8.12 1.00 3.54
C THR A 79 7.27 -0.26 3.63
N LYS A 80 7.76 -1.33 3.03
CA LYS A 80 7.12 -2.65 3.12
C LYS A 80 6.95 -3.11 4.56
N GLU A 81 7.96 -2.89 5.39
CA GLU A 81 7.91 -3.30 6.79
C GLU A 81 6.80 -2.58 7.55
N GLU A 82 6.64 -1.28 7.27
CA GLU A 82 5.58 -0.48 7.88
C GLU A 82 4.21 -0.93 7.40
N LEU A 83 4.07 -1.29 6.14
CA LEU A 83 2.83 -1.83 5.58
C LEU A 83 2.45 -3.15 6.29
N ILE A 84 3.40 -4.07 6.41
CA ILE A 84 3.16 -5.36 7.07
C ILE A 84 2.75 -5.15 8.52
N ALA A 85 3.44 -4.24 9.22
CA ALA A 85 3.11 -3.93 10.61
C ALA A 85 1.70 -3.38 10.76
N ALA A 86 1.26 -2.53 9.82
CA ALA A 86 -0.09 -1.98 9.82
C ALA A 86 -1.13 -3.08 9.58
N ILE A 87 -0.88 -3.96 8.64
CA ILE A 87 -1.79 -5.08 8.33
C ILE A 87 -1.91 -6.00 9.55
N ASP A 88 -0.80 -6.33 10.19
CA ASP A 88 -0.81 -7.18 11.37
C ASP A 88 -1.60 -6.56 12.51
N GLU A 89 -1.45 -5.25 12.70
CA GLU A 89 -2.19 -4.54 13.73
C GLU A 89 -3.69 -4.55 13.44
N LEU A 90 -4.08 -4.33 12.19
CA LEU A 90 -5.49 -4.38 11.79
C LEU A 90 -6.08 -5.77 12.02
N HIS A 91 -5.33 -6.82 11.71
CA HIS A 91 -5.77 -8.20 11.93
C HIS A 91 -5.98 -8.50 13.41
N LYS A 92 -5.23 -7.89 14.31
CA LYS A 92 -5.45 -8.04 15.75
C LYS A 92 -6.84 -7.57 16.17
N TYR A 93 -7.39 -6.59 15.46
CA TYR A 93 -8.73 -6.05 15.73
C TYR A 93 -9.79 -6.63 14.78
N ASP A 94 -9.46 -7.73 14.10
CA ASP A 94 -10.35 -8.42 13.18
C ASP A 94 -10.82 -7.52 12.02
N ILE A 95 -9.95 -6.62 11.58
CA ILE A 95 -10.19 -5.76 10.43
C ILE A 95 -9.46 -6.32 9.22
N GLN A 96 -10.22 -6.56 8.14
CA GLN A 96 -9.65 -7.06 6.89
C GLN A 96 -9.04 -5.92 6.08
N VAL A 97 -8.04 -6.23 5.26
CA VAL A 97 -7.36 -5.25 4.42
C VAL A 97 -7.55 -5.63 2.95
N TYR A 98 -8.03 -4.67 2.16
CA TYR A 98 -8.18 -4.83 0.72
C TYR A 98 -7.24 -3.85 0.04
N ALA A 99 -6.29 -4.40 -0.71
CA ALA A 99 -5.34 -3.57 -1.44
C ALA A 99 -5.88 -3.25 -2.83
N ASP A 100 -5.72 -2.01 -3.24
CA ASP A 100 -6.04 -1.60 -4.60
C ASP A 100 -4.92 -2.10 -5.52
N VAL A 101 -5.28 -2.94 -6.48
CA VAL A 101 -4.30 -3.57 -7.36
C VAL A 101 -4.53 -3.12 -8.79
N VAL A 102 -3.50 -2.53 -9.39
CA VAL A 102 -3.52 -2.09 -10.77
C VAL A 102 -2.79 -3.13 -11.62
N LEU A 103 -3.54 -3.91 -12.38
CA LEU A 103 -2.99 -4.98 -13.23
C LEU A 103 -2.99 -4.63 -14.72
N ASN A 104 -3.51 -3.48 -15.05
CA ASN A 104 -3.86 -3.03 -16.39
C ASN A 104 -2.70 -2.38 -17.13
N HIS A 105 -1.73 -1.80 -16.41
CA HIS A 105 -0.60 -1.11 -17.01
C HIS A 105 0.58 -1.09 -16.05
N LYS A 106 1.76 -0.85 -16.60
CA LYS A 106 3.02 -0.70 -15.86
C LYS A 106 3.91 0.27 -16.61
N ALA A 107 4.70 1.01 -15.86
CA ALA A 107 5.74 1.87 -16.43
C ALA A 107 7.08 1.13 -16.59
N GLY A 108 7.24 -0.03 -15.97
CA GLY A 108 8.47 -0.83 -16.03
C GLY A 108 9.25 -0.78 -14.72
N ALA A 109 10.39 -1.42 -14.70
CA ALA A 109 11.29 -1.42 -13.55
C ALA A 109 12.71 -1.10 -14.02
N ASP A 110 13.51 -0.51 -13.12
CA ASP A 110 14.89 -0.13 -13.46
C ASP A 110 15.75 -1.35 -13.78
N LYS A 111 15.54 -2.44 -13.04
CA LYS A 111 16.44 -3.56 -13.07
C LYS A 111 15.74 -4.81 -12.55
N LYS A 112 16.24 -5.96 -12.96
CA LYS A 112 15.77 -7.21 -12.38
C LYS A 112 16.15 -7.26 -10.91
N ILE A 113 15.20 -7.65 -10.09
CA ILE A 113 15.41 -7.86 -8.67
C ILE A 113 14.96 -9.29 -8.38
N GLY A 114 15.72 -10.25 -8.91
CA GLY A 114 15.40 -11.66 -8.78
C GLY A 114 14.22 -12.13 -9.62
N ARG A 115 13.84 -11.36 -10.66
CA ARG A 115 12.71 -11.65 -11.52
C ARG A 115 12.87 -10.95 -12.86
N ALA A 116 12.01 -11.31 -13.81
CA ALA A 116 11.98 -10.63 -15.10
C ALA A 116 11.42 -9.21 -14.94
N SER A 117 12.02 -8.25 -15.61
CA SER A 117 11.51 -6.88 -15.64
C SER A 117 10.31 -6.79 -16.58
N CYS A 118 9.52 -5.73 -16.44
CA CYS A 118 8.39 -5.50 -17.31
C CYS A 118 8.77 -5.41 -18.78
N ARG A 119 9.94 -4.84 -19.08
CA ARG A 119 10.39 -4.69 -20.46
C ARG A 119 10.63 -6.02 -21.15
N GLU A 120 10.97 -7.03 -20.41
CA GLU A 120 11.25 -8.36 -20.95
C GLU A 120 9.99 -9.15 -21.27
N ARG A 121 8.85 -8.65 -20.86
CA ARG A 121 7.57 -9.30 -21.03
C ARG A 121 6.73 -8.74 -22.18
N VAL A 122 7.18 -7.69 -22.75
CA VAL A 122 6.45 -7.02 -23.82
C VAL A 122 6.63 -7.76 -25.14
#